data_25391fa271e63933b2feeac1d3729704
#
_entry.id   25391fa271e63933b2feeac1d3729704
#
_cell.length_a   1.000
_cell.length_b   1.000
_cell.length_c   1.000
_cell.angle_alpha   90.00
_cell.angle_beta   90.00
_cell.angle_gamma   90.00
#
_symmetry.space_group_name_H-M   'P 1'
#
loop_
_entity.id
_entity.type
_entity.pdbx_description
1 polymer ?
#
loop_
_entity_poly.entity_id
_entity_poly.type
_entity_poly.pdbx_seq_one_letter_code
_entity_poly.pdbx_strand_id
1 'polypeptide(L)'
;DEWGNKFPDGETYSLIYPEVTIPQDAYYVPLEATYNQVVTPVNYSDVVVLLESTIGIYGTGLLDAIPDDSLKAEYARQEKAGVKLNPAIFANGEWTSLYKGLTGKQYPKRYTYALTRSSIQDGPGANAIWNITNVTRSDRRYHYMTDTYAKTASKDPDVQKDFYNYFPEWKQTGNVEQDIYNYLMNKELPVEMTDEDYVNFMIWHRGLAVPAARNLDDETVQRGHKLFREIGCATCHRPSWTT
;
A
#
# COMPACT_ATOMS: atom_id res chain seq x y z
N ASP A 1 -28.16 3.35 18.80
CA ASP A 1 -27.98 3.11 17.39
C ASP A 1 -27.95 1.60 17.11
N GLU A 2 -27.99 1.19 15.85
CA GLU A 2 -28.07 -0.21 15.41
C GLU A 2 -26.90 -1.07 15.94
N TRP A 3 -25.76 -0.46 16.17
CA TRP A 3 -24.50 -1.12 16.57
C TRP A 3 -24.20 -1.02 18.07
N GLY A 4 -25.11 -0.44 18.83
CA GLY A 4 -24.91 -0.08 20.22
C GLY A 4 -24.27 1.31 20.37
N ASN A 5 -24.39 1.89 21.55
CA ASN A 5 -23.87 3.22 21.83
C ASN A 5 -23.41 3.37 23.28
N LYS A 6 -23.22 2.25 23.98
CA LYS A 6 -22.87 2.26 25.41
C LYS A 6 -21.94 1.11 25.75
N PHE A 7 -20.85 1.43 26.42
CA PHE A 7 -19.96 0.44 27.01
C PHE A 7 -20.56 -0.17 28.30
N PRO A 8 -20.05 -1.33 28.76
CA PRO A 8 -20.52 -1.97 29.98
C PRO A 8 -20.42 -1.10 31.27
N ASP A 9 -19.46 -0.17 31.31
CA ASP A 9 -19.26 0.79 32.40
C ASP A 9 -20.22 1.98 32.33
N GLY A 10 -21.01 2.09 31.27
CA GLY A 10 -22.00 3.14 31.12
C GLY A 10 -21.55 4.32 30.26
N GLU A 11 -20.29 4.39 29.83
CA GLU A 11 -19.81 5.39 28.89
C GLU A 11 -20.52 5.24 27.56
N THR A 12 -20.88 6.37 26.93
CA THR A 12 -21.55 6.38 25.64
C THR A 12 -20.56 6.68 24.51
N TYR A 13 -20.78 6.07 23.36
CA TYR A 13 -20.03 6.34 22.13
C TYR A 13 -20.97 6.48 20.94
N SER A 14 -20.48 7.10 19.90
CA SER A 14 -21.18 7.17 18.62
C SER A 14 -20.32 6.50 17.54
N LEU A 15 -20.88 5.48 16.90
CA LEU A 15 -20.24 4.87 15.73
C LEU A 15 -20.59 5.71 14.51
N ILE A 16 -19.61 6.39 13.96
CA ILE A 16 -19.71 7.13 12.73
C ILE A 16 -18.84 6.42 11.71
N TYR A 17 -19.45 5.93 10.62
CA TYR A 17 -18.68 5.49 9.47
C TYR A 17 -18.17 6.74 8.74
N PRO A 18 -16.88 7.01 8.74
CA PRO A 18 -16.37 8.21 8.11
C PRO A 18 -16.46 8.08 6.60
N GLU A 19 -17.22 8.94 5.98
CA GLU A 19 -17.19 9.13 4.53
C GLU A 19 -16.07 10.11 4.21
N VAL A 20 -15.14 9.68 3.35
CA VAL A 20 -14.02 10.49 2.92
C VAL A 20 -14.19 10.82 1.45
N THR A 21 -14.20 12.09 1.13
CA THR A 21 -14.20 12.59 -0.24
C THR A 21 -12.98 13.48 -0.43
N ILE A 22 -12.37 13.41 -1.61
CA ILE A 22 -11.29 14.31 -2.00
C ILE A 22 -11.86 15.20 -3.10
N PRO A 23 -11.96 16.53 -2.88
CA PRO A 23 -12.42 17.44 -3.92
C PRO A 23 -11.52 17.39 -5.16
N GLN A 24 -12.09 17.61 -6.33
CA GLN A 24 -11.33 17.53 -7.58
C GLN A 24 -10.21 18.59 -7.64
N ASP A 25 -10.43 19.74 -7.06
CA ASP A 25 -9.45 20.86 -6.97
C ASP A 25 -8.30 20.58 -5.98
N ALA A 26 -8.38 19.51 -5.18
CA ALA A 26 -7.29 19.07 -4.33
C ALA A 26 -6.19 18.31 -5.10
N TYR A 27 -6.44 17.93 -6.35
CA TYR A 27 -5.42 17.27 -7.17
C TYR A 27 -4.53 18.30 -7.88
N TYR A 28 -3.25 18.21 -7.62
CA TYR A 28 -2.24 19.09 -8.22
C TYR A 28 -2.10 18.88 -9.74
N VAL A 29 -2.30 17.65 -10.19
CA VAL A 29 -2.22 17.28 -11.61
C VAL A 29 -3.47 16.52 -12.05
N PRO A 30 -3.77 16.47 -13.36
CA PRO A 30 -4.79 15.57 -13.90
C PRO A 30 -4.54 14.13 -13.48
N LEU A 31 -5.62 13.40 -13.15
CA LEU A 31 -5.51 12.03 -12.65
C LEU A 31 -5.03 11.07 -13.74
N GLU A 32 -4.07 10.24 -13.36
CA GLU A 32 -3.47 9.22 -14.21
C GLU A 32 -3.29 7.91 -13.44
N ALA A 33 -3.56 6.80 -14.11
CA ALA A 33 -3.17 5.46 -13.64
C ALA A 33 -1.96 4.98 -14.41
N THR A 34 -0.96 4.45 -13.69
CA THR A 34 0.24 3.88 -14.31
C THR A 34 0.26 2.37 -14.08
N TYR A 35 0.27 1.61 -15.16
CA TYR A 35 0.40 0.16 -15.12
C TYR A 35 1.42 -0.32 -16.14
N ASN A 36 2.40 -1.08 -15.71
CA ASN A 36 3.51 -1.57 -16.56
C ASN A 36 4.17 -0.46 -17.40
N GLN A 37 4.41 0.71 -16.81
CA GLN A 37 4.97 1.90 -17.44
C GLN A 37 4.04 2.58 -18.48
N VAL A 38 2.83 2.11 -18.64
CA VAL A 38 1.81 2.76 -19.45
C VAL A 38 1.00 3.70 -18.57
N VAL A 39 0.96 4.96 -18.95
CA VAL A 39 0.18 6.00 -18.27
C VAL A 39 -1.13 6.18 -19.02
N THR A 40 -2.24 6.13 -18.29
CA THR A 40 -3.58 6.26 -18.82
C THR A 40 -4.35 7.34 -18.05
N PRO A 41 -4.97 8.32 -18.71
CA PRO A 41 -5.86 9.28 -18.05
C PRO A 41 -7.01 8.57 -17.32
N VAL A 42 -7.37 9.09 -16.15
CA VAL A 42 -8.46 8.57 -15.32
C VAL A 42 -9.50 9.65 -15.10
N ASN A 43 -10.79 9.33 -15.29
CA ASN A 43 -11.85 10.24 -14.93
C ASN A 43 -11.99 10.32 -13.41
N TYR A 44 -12.14 11.53 -12.89
CA TYR A 44 -12.36 11.73 -11.45
C TYR A 44 -13.56 10.94 -10.91
N SER A 45 -14.63 10.81 -11.70
CA SER A 45 -15.83 10.04 -11.34
C SER A 45 -15.59 8.54 -11.13
N ASP A 46 -14.47 8.04 -11.66
CA ASP A 46 -14.11 6.61 -11.55
C ASP A 46 -13.21 6.34 -10.33
N VAL A 47 -12.88 7.39 -9.56
CA VAL A 47 -12.04 7.29 -8.36
C VAL A 47 -12.88 6.93 -7.16
N VAL A 48 -12.53 5.84 -6.49
CA VAL A 48 -13.12 5.42 -5.22
C VAL A 48 -12.14 5.74 -4.10
N VAL A 49 -12.63 6.45 -3.09
CA VAL A 49 -11.84 6.77 -1.89
C VAL A 49 -12.32 5.88 -0.75
N LEU A 50 -11.38 5.21 -0.11
CA LEU A 50 -11.63 4.34 1.04
C LEU A 50 -10.76 4.78 2.21
N LEU A 51 -11.35 4.79 3.41
CA LEU A 51 -10.62 4.94 4.65
C LEU A 51 -10.27 3.56 5.18
N GLU A 52 -8.97 3.28 5.31
CA GLU A 52 -8.47 2.01 5.84
C GLU A 52 -7.63 2.24 7.10
N SER A 53 -7.73 1.33 8.05
CA SER A 53 -6.78 1.29 9.16
C SER A 53 -5.41 0.88 8.66
N THR A 54 -4.38 1.63 9.04
CA THR A 54 -3.00 1.27 8.73
C THR A 54 -2.64 -0.05 9.42
N ILE A 55 -2.13 -1.00 8.65
CA ILE A 55 -1.61 -2.24 9.21
C ILE A 55 -0.25 -2.00 9.88
N GLY A 56 0.01 -2.72 10.96
CA GLY A 56 1.34 -2.76 11.57
C GLY A 56 2.35 -3.48 10.67
N ILE A 57 3.62 -3.14 10.84
CA ILE A 57 4.72 -3.80 10.12
C ILE A 57 5.23 -5.06 10.82
N TYR A 58 4.73 -5.32 12.04
CA TYR A 58 5.12 -6.50 12.83
C TYR A 58 4.70 -7.80 12.16
N GLY A 59 5.61 -8.75 12.08
CA GLY A 59 5.33 -10.06 11.50
C GLY A 59 5.19 -10.08 9.99
N THR A 60 5.54 -9.00 9.27
CA THR A 60 5.45 -8.96 7.81
C THR A 60 6.26 -10.08 7.15
N GLY A 61 7.43 -10.44 7.70
CA GLY A 61 8.21 -11.57 7.21
C GLY A 61 7.53 -12.92 7.40
N LEU A 62 6.75 -13.10 8.48
CA LEU A 62 5.96 -14.31 8.69
C LEU A 62 4.80 -14.38 7.69
N LEU A 63 4.14 -13.26 7.41
CA LEU A 63 3.10 -13.20 6.34
C LEU A 63 3.70 -13.52 4.96
N ASP A 64 4.91 -13.04 4.69
CA ASP A 64 5.63 -13.33 3.43
C ASP A 64 5.98 -14.82 3.28
N ALA A 65 6.21 -15.50 4.40
CA ALA A 65 6.57 -16.92 4.44
C ALA A 65 5.37 -17.89 4.33
N ILE A 66 4.14 -17.39 4.41
CA ILE A 66 2.96 -18.26 4.22
C ILE A 66 2.95 -18.82 2.79
N PRO A 67 2.86 -20.15 2.59
CA PRO A 67 2.81 -20.75 1.27
C PRO A 67 1.61 -20.25 0.45
N ASP A 68 1.83 -20.01 -0.85
CA ASP A 68 0.80 -19.50 -1.76
C ASP A 68 -0.44 -20.40 -1.83
N ASP A 69 -0.25 -21.73 -1.78
CA ASP A 69 -1.34 -22.70 -1.74
C ASP A 69 -2.16 -22.63 -0.45
N SER A 70 -1.50 -22.31 0.68
CA SER A 70 -2.19 -22.10 1.95
C SER A 70 -3.07 -20.85 1.93
N LEU A 71 -2.60 -19.77 1.29
CA LEU A 71 -3.40 -18.57 1.07
C LEU A 71 -4.59 -18.86 0.16
N LYS A 72 -4.37 -19.57 -0.95
CA LYS A 72 -5.44 -19.94 -1.88
C LYS A 72 -6.52 -20.77 -1.18
N ALA A 73 -6.10 -21.78 -0.40
CA ALA A 73 -7.02 -22.61 0.35
C ALA A 73 -7.83 -21.80 1.38
N GLU A 74 -7.21 -20.84 2.03
CA GLU A 74 -7.91 -19.97 2.99
C GLU A 74 -8.94 -19.08 2.32
N TYR A 75 -8.61 -18.42 1.20
CA TYR A 75 -9.59 -17.59 0.47
C TYR A 75 -10.74 -18.43 -0.09
N ALA A 76 -10.47 -19.62 -0.62
CA ALA A 76 -11.50 -20.53 -1.05
C ALA A 76 -12.41 -20.98 0.13
N ARG A 77 -11.85 -21.17 1.33
CA ARG A 77 -12.61 -21.44 2.55
C ARG A 77 -13.51 -20.28 2.93
N GLN A 78 -12.99 -19.04 2.88
CA GLN A 78 -13.75 -17.83 3.19
C GLN A 78 -14.90 -17.62 2.20
N GLU A 79 -14.63 -17.77 0.91
CA GLU A 79 -15.64 -17.67 -0.15
C GLU A 79 -16.77 -18.70 0.09
N LYS A 80 -16.41 -19.95 0.37
CA LYS A 80 -17.38 -21.00 0.70
C LYS A 80 -18.18 -20.71 1.98
N ALA A 81 -17.59 -20.01 2.93
CA ALA A 81 -18.28 -19.54 4.16
C ALA A 81 -19.17 -18.31 3.94
N GLY A 82 -19.27 -17.80 2.71
CA GLY A 82 -20.12 -16.67 2.36
C GLY A 82 -19.45 -15.30 2.56
N VAL A 83 -18.13 -15.25 2.83
CA VAL A 83 -17.39 -14.00 2.87
C VAL A 83 -17.35 -13.41 1.46
N LYS A 84 -17.74 -12.15 1.33
CA LYS A 84 -17.65 -11.42 0.06
C LYS A 84 -16.22 -10.97 -0.18
N LEU A 85 -15.47 -11.77 -0.92
CA LEU A 85 -14.14 -11.40 -1.39
C LEU A 85 -14.23 -10.46 -2.60
N ASN A 86 -13.16 -9.69 -2.84
CA ASN A 86 -13.07 -8.86 -4.03
C ASN A 86 -12.90 -9.74 -5.29
N PRO A 87 -13.89 -9.82 -6.19
CA PRO A 87 -13.83 -10.70 -7.36
C PRO A 87 -12.74 -10.30 -8.37
N ALA A 88 -12.24 -9.07 -8.31
CA ALA A 88 -11.09 -8.65 -9.11
C ALA A 88 -9.76 -9.26 -8.63
N ILE A 89 -9.76 -9.94 -7.48
CA ILE A 89 -8.56 -10.55 -6.89
C ILE A 89 -8.71 -12.05 -6.74
N PHE A 90 -9.87 -12.50 -6.27
CA PHE A 90 -10.15 -13.92 -6.04
C PHE A 90 -11.63 -14.22 -6.27
N ALA A 91 -11.94 -15.22 -7.08
CA ALA A 91 -13.30 -15.68 -7.33
C ALA A 91 -13.32 -17.14 -7.78
N ASN A 92 -14.37 -17.87 -7.40
CA ASN A 92 -14.58 -19.27 -7.77
C ASN A 92 -13.40 -20.20 -7.40
N GLY A 93 -12.79 -19.95 -6.25
CA GLY A 93 -11.65 -20.74 -5.76
C GLY A 93 -10.31 -20.43 -6.44
N GLU A 94 -10.23 -19.40 -7.27
CA GLU A 94 -9.04 -19.08 -8.06
C GLU A 94 -8.64 -17.62 -7.94
N TRP A 95 -7.33 -17.34 -8.11
CA TRP A 95 -6.81 -15.98 -8.24
C TRP A 95 -7.22 -15.40 -9.57
N THR A 96 -7.95 -14.29 -9.56
CA THR A 96 -8.32 -13.51 -10.76
C THR A 96 -7.28 -12.44 -11.07
N SER A 97 -6.46 -12.07 -10.10
CA SER A 97 -5.34 -11.13 -10.28
C SER A 97 -4.14 -11.58 -9.45
N LEU A 98 -2.99 -11.63 -10.11
CA LEU A 98 -1.70 -11.88 -9.49
C LEU A 98 -0.76 -10.70 -9.77
N TYR A 99 0.12 -10.41 -8.82
CA TYR A 99 1.20 -9.45 -9.03
C TYR A 99 2.33 -10.11 -9.82
N LYS A 100 2.76 -9.47 -10.90
CA LYS A 100 3.89 -9.90 -11.70
C LYS A 100 5.14 -9.16 -11.24
N GLY A 101 6.07 -9.88 -10.59
CA GLY A 101 7.35 -9.32 -10.17
C GLY A 101 8.30 -9.08 -11.35
N LEU A 102 9.43 -8.44 -11.06
CA LEU A 102 10.45 -8.09 -12.05
C LEU A 102 11.00 -9.29 -12.85
N THR A 103 11.11 -10.44 -12.19
CA THR A 103 11.57 -11.69 -12.81
C THR A 103 10.51 -12.42 -13.63
N GLY A 104 9.30 -11.85 -13.72
CA GLY A 104 8.15 -12.48 -14.35
C GLY A 104 7.41 -13.47 -13.46
N LYS A 105 7.91 -13.78 -12.26
CA LYS A 105 7.20 -14.62 -11.29
C LYS A 105 5.93 -13.92 -10.84
N GLN A 106 4.86 -14.68 -10.74
CA GLN A 106 3.56 -14.20 -10.26
C GLN A 106 3.40 -14.53 -8.78
N TYR A 107 2.82 -13.59 -8.05
CA TYR A 107 2.62 -13.69 -6.60
C TYR A 107 1.17 -13.39 -6.25
N PRO A 108 0.53 -14.16 -5.35
CA PRO A 108 -0.76 -13.81 -4.79
C PRO A 108 -0.63 -12.59 -3.89
N LYS A 109 -1.67 -11.78 -3.83
CA LYS A 109 -1.74 -10.65 -2.93
C LYS A 109 -2.09 -11.14 -1.53
N ARG A 110 -1.34 -10.68 -0.52
CA ARG A 110 -1.41 -11.20 0.86
C ARG A 110 -1.38 -10.15 1.95
N TYR A 111 -0.97 -8.93 1.63
CA TYR A 111 -0.94 -7.83 2.58
C TYR A 111 -2.18 -6.97 2.43
N THR A 112 -2.74 -6.54 3.54
CA THR A 112 -4.00 -5.80 3.69
C THR A 112 -5.25 -6.60 3.30
N TYR A 113 -6.39 -6.24 3.87
CA TYR A 113 -7.69 -6.80 3.45
C TYR A 113 -8.10 -6.39 2.05
N ALA A 114 -7.63 -5.23 1.58
CA ALA A 114 -7.80 -4.81 0.20
C ALA A 114 -6.98 -5.64 -0.79
N LEU A 115 -6.08 -6.52 -0.30
CA LEU A 115 -5.22 -7.38 -1.11
C LEU A 115 -4.45 -6.59 -2.17
N THR A 116 -3.85 -5.47 -1.75
CA THR A 116 -3.18 -4.54 -2.66
C THR A 116 -1.71 -4.86 -2.87
N ARG A 117 -1.10 -5.67 -1.99
CA ARG A 117 0.34 -5.96 -1.98
C ARG A 117 0.62 -7.46 -1.89
N SER A 118 1.68 -7.91 -2.56
CA SER A 118 1.95 -9.34 -2.79
C SER A 118 3.14 -9.89 -2.02
N SER A 119 4.21 -9.13 -1.89
CA SER A 119 5.44 -9.56 -1.25
C SER A 119 5.97 -8.49 -0.31
N ILE A 120 6.93 -8.86 0.52
CA ILE A 120 7.60 -7.89 1.40
C ILE A 120 8.32 -6.79 0.58
N GLN A 121 8.77 -7.10 -0.63
CA GLN A 121 9.33 -6.12 -1.55
C GLN A 121 8.27 -5.17 -2.12
N ASP A 122 7.11 -5.70 -2.48
CA ASP A 122 5.99 -4.92 -3.00
C ASP A 122 5.23 -4.17 -1.88
N GLY A 123 5.22 -4.71 -0.67
CA GLY A 123 4.65 -4.10 0.52
C GLY A 123 5.59 -3.04 1.13
N PRO A 124 6.23 -3.35 2.27
CA PRO A 124 7.06 -2.38 2.97
C PRO A 124 8.29 -1.91 2.17
N GLY A 125 8.82 -2.75 1.27
CA GLY A 125 9.95 -2.40 0.40
C GLY A 125 9.60 -1.43 -0.73
N ALA A 126 8.34 -1.29 -1.08
CA ALA A 126 7.91 -0.45 -2.20
C ALA A 126 8.28 1.02 -2.00
N ASN A 127 8.21 1.52 -0.79
CA ASN A 127 8.55 2.91 -0.48
C ASN A 127 10.02 3.25 -0.79
N ALA A 128 10.91 2.27 -0.77
CA ALA A 128 12.32 2.47 -1.11
C ALA A 128 12.58 2.48 -2.62
N ILE A 129 11.66 1.95 -3.43
CA ILE A 129 11.86 1.79 -4.88
C ILE A 129 10.87 2.59 -5.73
N TRP A 130 9.80 3.12 -5.15
CA TRP A 130 8.82 3.93 -5.87
C TRP A 130 9.12 5.42 -5.71
N ASN A 131 9.37 6.07 -6.81
CA ASN A 131 9.80 7.47 -6.82
C ASN A 131 8.71 8.50 -6.49
N ILE A 132 7.44 8.13 -6.47
CA ILE A 132 6.36 9.06 -6.09
C ILE A 132 6.48 9.50 -4.64
N THR A 133 6.88 8.57 -3.77
CA THR A 133 7.03 8.82 -2.34
C THR A 133 8.47 8.85 -1.88
N ASN A 134 9.40 8.33 -2.69
CA ASN A 134 10.78 8.14 -2.30
C ASN A 134 11.66 7.94 -3.54
N VAL A 135 12.77 8.64 -3.61
CA VAL A 135 13.77 8.53 -4.69
C VAL A 135 15.00 7.70 -4.30
N THR A 136 14.95 7.04 -3.14
CA THR A 136 16.07 6.31 -2.53
C THR A 136 16.69 5.31 -3.50
N ARG A 137 15.87 4.65 -4.31
CA ARG A 137 16.30 3.72 -5.38
C ARG A 137 15.81 4.18 -6.74
N SER A 138 16.30 5.32 -7.17
CA SER A 138 15.94 5.93 -8.46
C SER A 138 16.23 5.02 -9.66
N ASP A 139 17.22 4.13 -9.57
CA ASP A 139 17.59 3.14 -10.58
C ASP A 139 16.60 1.95 -10.69
N ARG A 140 15.73 1.76 -9.68
CA ARG A 140 14.81 0.62 -9.61
C ARG A 140 13.34 1.01 -9.48
N ARG A 141 13.03 2.26 -9.69
CA ARG A 141 11.67 2.78 -9.53
C ARG A 141 10.71 2.24 -10.60
N TYR A 142 9.51 1.89 -10.18
CA TYR A 142 8.42 1.49 -11.05
C TYR A 142 7.64 2.68 -11.61
N HIS A 143 7.54 3.74 -10.82
CA HIS A 143 6.87 4.96 -11.19
C HIS A 143 7.91 5.99 -11.57
N TYR A 144 7.82 6.47 -12.77
CA TYR A 144 8.64 7.56 -13.28
C TYR A 144 7.88 8.87 -13.11
N MET A 145 8.62 9.97 -13.13
CA MET A 145 8.01 11.26 -13.33
C MET A 145 7.18 11.21 -14.62
N THR A 146 5.88 11.54 -14.52
CA THR A 146 5.03 11.56 -15.70
C THR A 146 5.19 12.87 -16.44
N ASP A 147 4.96 12.85 -17.75
CA ASP A 147 4.96 14.06 -18.59
C ASP A 147 3.93 15.09 -18.06
N THR A 148 2.75 14.62 -17.65
CA THR A 148 1.69 15.46 -17.07
C THR A 148 2.14 16.16 -15.81
N TYR A 149 2.79 15.44 -14.88
CA TYR A 149 3.33 16.04 -13.66
C TYR A 149 4.43 17.07 -13.99
N ALA A 150 5.38 16.71 -14.85
CA ALA A 150 6.48 17.58 -15.22
C ALA A 150 5.98 18.88 -15.87
N LYS A 151 4.97 18.80 -16.75
CA LYS A 151 4.33 19.98 -17.37
C LYS A 151 3.57 20.84 -16.38
N THR A 152 2.94 20.26 -15.39
CA THR A 152 2.21 21.02 -14.36
C THR A 152 3.20 21.70 -13.42
N ALA A 153 4.15 20.95 -12.88
CA ALA A 153 5.13 21.49 -11.93
C ALA A 153 6.06 22.55 -12.56
N SER A 154 6.41 22.41 -13.84
CA SER A 154 7.23 23.40 -14.53
C SER A 154 6.55 24.78 -14.70
N LYS A 155 5.22 24.81 -14.67
CA LYS A 155 4.43 26.04 -14.76
C LYS A 155 4.10 26.65 -13.41
N ASP A 156 4.34 25.93 -12.33
CA ASP A 156 4.02 26.36 -10.98
C ASP A 156 4.93 27.54 -10.57
N PRO A 157 4.36 28.72 -10.22
CA PRO A 157 5.14 29.89 -9.87
C PRO A 157 6.02 29.69 -8.64
N ASP A 158 5.60 28.89 -7.67
CA ASP A 158 6.37 28.65 -6.45
C ASP A 158 7.57 27.75 -6.76
N VAL A 159 7.42 26.79 -7.66
CA VAL A 159 8.52 25.96 -8.15
C VAL A 159 9.51 26.80 -8.96
N GLN A 160 9.02 27.65 -9.86
CA GLN A 160 9.87 28.50 -10.71
C GLN A 160 10.69 29.50 -9.90
N LYS A 161 10.11 30.08 -8.86
CA LYS A 161 10.71 31.10 -8.04
C LYS A 161 12.07 30.71 -7.45
N ASP A 162 12.15 29.49 -6.96
CA ASP A 162 13.32 29.03 -6.21
C ASP A 162 14.14 27.97 -6.94
N PHE A 163 13.72 27.52 -8.11
CA PHE A 163 14.35 26.42 -8.82
C PHE A 163 15.86 26.59 -9.02
N TYR A 164 16.29 27.73 -9.53
CA TYR A 164 17.71 27.98 -9.78
C TYR A 164 18.54 28.23 -8.51
N ASN A 165 17.90 28.48 -7.38
CA ASN A 165 18.59 28.57 -6.09
C ASN A 165 19.02 27.18 -5.62
N TYR A 166 18.23 26.15 -5.91
CA TYR A 166 18.51 24.76 -5.54
C TYR A 166 19.23 23.97 -6.62
N PHE A 167 18.99 24.31 -7.90
CA PHE A 167 19.49 23.59 -9.07
C PHE A 167 20.11 24.53 -10.10
N PRO A 168 21.17 25.29 -9.73
CA PRO A 168 21.78 26.30 -10.62
C PRO A 168 22.39 25.69 -11.89
N GLU A 169 22.82 24.43 -11.85
CA GLU A 169 23.37 23.68 -12.98
C GLU A 169 22.33 23.39 -14.07
N TRP A 170 21.06 23.48 -13.74
CA TRP A 170 19.95 23.29 -14.67
C TRP A 170 19.50 24.56 -15.40
N LYS A 171 20.17 25.66 -15.20
CA LYS A 171 19.96 26.89 -15.96
C LYS A 171 20.60 26.78 -17.36
N GLN A 172 20.00 25.96 -18.24
CA GLN A 172 20.58 25.54 -19.51
C GLN A 172 19.97 26.24 -20.71
N THR A 173 18.64 26.44 -20.70
CA THR A 173 17.93 27.02 -21.85
C THR A 173 17.67 28.51 -21.68
N GLY A 174 17.76 29.06 -20.49
CA GLY A 174 17.34 30.42 -20.13
C GLY A 174 15.83 30.59 -19.95
N ASN A 175 15.07 29.53 -20.10
CA ASN A 175 13.64 29.48 -19.79
C ASN A 175 13.42 28.55 -18.60
N VAL A 176 12.99 29.11 -17.46
CA VAL A 176 12.84 28.37 -16.22
C VAL A 176 11.82 27.24 -16.32
N GLU A 177 10.71 27.44 -17.03
CA GLU A 177 9.71 26.40 -17.25
C GLU A 177 10.31 25.20 -17.99
N GLN A 178 11.06 25.47 -19.08
CA GLN A 178 11.71 24.42 -19.85
C GLN A 178 12.82 23.70 -19.06
N ASP A 179 13.58 24.45 -18.27
CA ASP A 179 14.66 23.89 -17.47
C ASP A 179 14.11 23.00 -16.34
N ILE A 180 13.00 23.40 -15.69
CA ILE A 180 12.30 22.56 -14.71
C ILE A 180 11.75 21.29 -15.37
N TYR A 181 11.10 21.44 -16.52
CA TYR A 181 10.59 20.28 -17.27
C TYR A 181 11.72 19.29 -17.59
N ASN A 182 12.84 19.79 -18.11
CA ASN A 182 14.00 18.97 -18.45
C ASN A 182 14.57 18.25 -17.22
N TYR A 183 14.67 18.98 -16.08
CA TYR A 183 15.10 18.40 -14.81
C TYR A 183 14.18 17.27 -14.35
N LEU A 184 12.88 17.48 -14.36
CA LEU A 184 11.90 16.49 -13.92
C LEU A 184 11.86 15.28 -14.85
N MET A 185 12.04 15.47 -16.14
CA MET A 185 12.11 14.37 -17.09
C MET A 185 13.47 13.66 -17.13
N ASN A 186 14.50 14.25 -16.47
CA ASN A 186 15.78 13.57 -16.30
C ASN A 186 15.63 12.37 -15.39
N LYS A 187 16.01 11.21 -15.90
CA LYS A 187 15.91 9.94 -15.18
C LYS A 187 17.15 9.61 -14.35
N GLU A 188 18.19 10.40 -14.44
CA GLU A 188 19.46 10.22 -13.75
C GLU A 188 19.43 10.89 -12.36
N LEU A 189 18.51 10.46 -11.51
CA LEU A 189 18.51 10.87 -10.11
C LEU A 189 19.55 10.04 -9.33
N PRO A 190 20.25 10.64 -8.37
CA PRO A 190 21.21 9.91 -7.54
C PRO A 190 20.50 8.78 -6.79
N VAL A 191 21.23 7.68 -6.61
CA VAL A 191 20.81 6.56 -5.77
C VAL A 191 21.22 6.87 -4.33
N GLU A 192 20.26 7.05 -3.44
CA GLU A 192 20.51 7.41 -2.04
C GLU A 192 20.71 6.19 -1.15
N MET A 193 20.10 5.06 -1.48
CA MET A 193 20.23 3.81 -0.75
C MET A 193 21.03 2.80 -1.56
N THR A 194 22.12 2.28 -1.00
CA THR A 194 22.92 1.23 -1.65
C THR A 194 22.15 -0.08 -1.79
N ASP A 195 22.64 -1.01 -2.60
CA ASP A 195 22.09 -2.38 -2.67
C ASP A 195 22.17 -3.09 -1.32
N GLU A 196 23.28 -2.90 -0.61
CA GLU A 196 23.48 -3.48 0.71
C GLU A 196 22.49 -2.93 1.73
N ASP A 197 22.28 -1.62 1.77
CA ASP A 197 21.29 -0.99 2.66
C ASP A 197 19.88 -1.47 2.36
N TYR A 198 19.54 -1.59 1.07
CA TYR A 198 18.22 -2.11 0.68
C TYR A 198 18.03 -3.57 1.11
N VAL A 199 19.04 -4.42 0.93
CA VAL A 199 19.00 -5.81 1.39
C VAL A 199 18.87 -5.88 2.91
N ASN A 200 19.65 -5.08 3.65
CA ASN A 200 19.57 -5.00 5.10
C ASN A 200 18.19 -4.51 5.58
N PHE A 201 17.62 -3.53 4.91
CA PHE A 201 16.26 -3.07 5.16
C PHE A 201 15.22 -4.19 4.97
N MET A 202 15.35 -4.99 3.92
CA MET A 202 14.45 -6.14 3.69
C MET A 202 14.67 -7.25 4.71
N ILE A 203 15.91 -7.51 5.15
CA ILE A 203 16.23 -8.48 6.22
C ILE A 203 15.59 -8.00 7.53
N TRP A 204 15.73 -6.72 7.85
CA TRP A 204 15.11 -6.14 9.04
C TRP A 204 13.58 -6.33 9.05
N HIS A 205 12.90 -6.03 7.95
CA HIS A 205 11.46 -6.26 7.85
C HIS A 205 11.07 -7.73 8.04
N ARG A 206 11.86 -8.67 7.50
CA ARG A 206 11.63 -10.10 7.71
C ARG A 206 11.83 -10.53 9.15
N GLY A 207 12.72 -9.87 9.87
CA GLY A 207 13.05 -10.16 11.26
C GLY A 207 12.09 -9.52 12.28
N LEU A 208 11.16 -8.67 11.86
CA LEU A 208 10.23 -8.02 12.78
C LEU A 208 9.30 -9.03 13.44
N ALA A 209 9.45 -9.17 14.75
CA ALA A 209 8.66 -10.09 15.55
C ALA A 209 7.20 -9.62 15.70
N VAL A 210 6.30 -10.56 15.92
CA VAL A 210 4.94 -10.30 16.39
C VAL A 210 4.98 -10.10 17.91
N PRO A 211 4.28 -9.11 18.45
CA PRO A 211 4.15 -8.99 19.90
C PRO A 211 3.57 -10.28 20.50
N ALA A 212 4.19 -10.77 21.57
CA ALA A 212 3.70 -11.95 22.26
C ALA A 212 2.32 -11.70 22.86
N ALA A 213 1.45 -12.69 22.76
CA ALA A 213 0.18 -12.66 23.47
C ALA A 213 0.43 -12.66 24.99
N ARG A 214 -0.36 -11.85 25.71
CA ARG A 214 -0.21 -11.65 27.16
C ARG A 214 -1.35 -12.30 27.90
N ASN A 215 -1.10 -12.66 29.16
CA ASN A 215 -2.10 -13.13 30.11
C ASN A 215 -2.96 -14.30 29.59
N LEU A 216 -2.33 -15.25 28.91
CA LEU A 216 -3.04 -16.35 28.26
C LEU A 216 -3.79 -17.25 29.28
N ASP A 217 -3.36 -17.25 30.55
CA ASP A 217 -3.98 -18.00 31.64
C ASP A 217 -5.14 -17.24 32.32
N ASP A 218 -5.38 -15.98 31.95
CA ASP A 218 -6.49 -15.19 32.47
C ASP A 218 -7.83 -15.68 31.88
N GLU A 219 -8.81 -15.95 32.75
CA GLU A 219 -10.12 -16.48 32.36
C GLU A 219 -10.87 -15.54 31.40
N THR A 220 -10.70 -14.21 31.54
CA THR A 220 -11.31 -13.22 30.64
C THR A 220 -10.69 -13.28 29.26
N VAL A 221 -9.37 -13.45 29.18
CA VAL A 221 -8.64 -13.62 27.90
C VAL A 221 -9.08 -14.91 27.21
N GLN A 222 -9.18 -16.01 27.95
CA GLN A 222 -9.64 -17.29 27.40
C GLN A 222 -11.09 -17.20 26.90
N ARG A 223 -11.98 -16.57 27.68
CA ARG A 223 -13.35 -16.32 27.25
C ARG A 223 -13.41 -15.44 26.01
N GLY A 224 -12.61 -14.39 25.91
CA GLY A 224 -12.48 -13.52 24.72
C GLY A 224 -12.05 -14.33 23.49
N HIS A 225 -11.06 -15.21 23.64
CA HIS A 225 -10.60 -16.09 22.57
C HIS A 225 -11.67 -17.09 22.10
N LYS A 226 -12.49 -17.60 23.02
CA LYS A 226 -13.63 -18.45 22.68
C LYS A 226 -14.70 -17.67 21.93
N LEU A 227 -15.07 -16.48 22.46
CA LEU A 227 -16.05 -15.60 21.81
C LEU A 227 -15.63 -15.19 20.40
N PHE A 228 -14.35 -14.84 20.19
CA PHE A 228 -13.82 -14.49 18.88
C PHE A 228 -14.14 -15.56 17.79
N ARG A 229 -14.14 -16.82 18.16
CA ARG A 229 -14.52 -17.92 17.27
C ARG A 229 -16.04 -18.07 17.14
N GLU A 230 -16.76 -17.97 18.25
CA GLU A 230 -18.20 -18.22 18.30
C GLU A 230 -19.01 -17.14 17.58
N ILE A 231 -18.62 -15.89 17.67
CA ILE A 231 -19.30 -14.77 17.01
C ILE A 231 -18.88 -14.55 15.56
N GLY A 232 -17.98 -15.42 15.03
CA GLY A 232 -17.63 -15.44 13.61
C GLY A 232 -16.41 -14.61 13.20
N CYS A 233 -15.69 -13.94 14.11
CA CYS A 233 -14.48 -13.19 13.76
C CYS A 233 -13.43 -14.08 13.07
N ALA A 234 -13.30 -15.33 13.52
CA ALA A 234 -12.38 -16.32 12.93
C ALA A 234 -12.74 -16.73 11.49
N THR A 235 -13.90 -16.32 10.97
CA THR A 235 -14.26 -16.56 9.58
C THR A 235 -13.32 -15.82 8.63
N CYS A 236 -12.93 -14.59 8.98
CA CYS A 236 -11.95 -13.79 8.22
C CYS A 236 -10.57 -13.78 8.89
N HIS A 237 -10.52 -13.72 10.23
CA HIS A 237 -9.29 -13.66 11.00
C HIS A 237 -8.79 -15.04 11.37
N ARG A 238 -7.93 -15.63 10.54
CA ARG A 238 -7.35 -16.95 10.81
C ARG A 238 -6.40 -16.89 12.01
N PRO A 239 -6.60 -17.73 13.05
CA PRO A 239 -5.83 -17.65 14.30
C PRO A 239 -4.37 -18.09 14.19
N SER A 240 -4.04 -18.94 13.20
CA SER A 240 -2.69 -19.48 13.03
C SER A 240 -2.40 -19.86 11.59
N TRP A 241 -1.13 -19.76 11.23
CA TRP A 241 -0.59 -20.17 9.94
C TRP A 241 0.63 -21.04 10.13
N THR A 242 0.86 -21.96 9.21
CA THR A 242 2.15 -22.66 9.07
C THR A 242 2.96 -21.95 7.98
N THR A 243 4.19 -21.59 8.29
CA THR A 243 5.14 -20.91 7.40
C THR A 243 6.29 -21.83 7.06
#